data_5978eb20ba530ce4b4a1f35e111584c7
#
_entry.id   5978eb20ba530ce4b4a1f35e111584c7
#
_cell.length_a   1.000
_cell.length_b   1.000
_cell.length_c   1.000
_cell.angle_alpha   90.00
_cell.angle_beta   90.00
_cell.angle_gamma   90.00
#
_symmetry.space_group_name_H-M   'P 1'
#
loop_
_entity.id
_entity.type
_entity.pdbx_description
1 polymer ?
#
loop_
_entity_poly.entity_id
_entity_poly.type
_entity_poly.pdbx_seq_one_letter_code
_entity_poly.pdbx_strand_id
1 'polypeptide(L)' 'MQLLSRDKYEDRLRTRAAFHVSDTEFDAIFGRIREAKLAYGSAPWSLEDGKLNDWNGGRGIYFRDPDGHVLELMTVPQ' A
#
# COMPACT_ATOMS: atom_id res chain seq x y z
N MET A 1 5.54 -11.19 -4.89
CA MET A 1 4.93 -10.38 -3.82
C MET A 1 5.03 -11.13 -2.50
N GLN A 2 5.43 -10.47 -1.48
CA GLN A 2 5.66 -11.09 -0.18
C GLN A 2 4.88 -10.35 0.90
N LEU A 3 4.13 -11.10 1.70
CA LEU A 3 3.43 -10.53 2.84
C LEU A 3 4.43 -10.28 3.97
N LEU A 4 4.50 -9.05 4.42
CA LEU A 4 5.33 -8.67 5.54
C LEU A 4 4.55 -8.80 6.84
N SER A 5 5.08 -8.26 7.91
CA SER A 5 4.44 -8.31 9.22
C SER A 5 3.01 -7.79 9.14
N ARG A 6 2.07 -8.56 9.64
CA ARG A 6 0.65 -8.23 9.58
C ARG A 6 0.07 -7.95 10.97
N ASP A 7 0.38 -8.81 11.92
CA ASP A 7 -0.27 -8.74 13.24
C ASP A 7 0.00 -7.43 13.98
N LYS A 8 1.17 -6.87 13.80
CA LYS A 8 1.56 -5.62 14.46
C LYS A 8 0.81 -4.42 13.93
N TYR A 9 0.39 -4.46 12.68
CA TYR A 9 -0.19 -3.30 12.02
C TYR A 9 -1.70 -3.28 12.11
N GLU A 10 -2.33 -4.43 12.23
CA GLU A 10 -3.79 -4.52 12.21
C GLU A 10 -4.44 -3.63 13.27
N ASP A 11 -3.89 -3.64 14.48
CA ASP A 11 -4.50 -2.90 15.58
C ASP A 11 -4.09 -1.45 15.64
N ARG A 12 -2.85 -1.15 15.28
CA ARG A 12 -2.28 0.18 15.50
C ARG A 12 -2.51 1.11 14.34
N LEU A 13 -2.30 0.62 13.13
CA LEU A 13 -2.34 1.43 11.92
C LEU A 13 -3.55 1.10 11.06
N ARG A 14 -4.34 0.14 11.48
CA ARG A 14 -5.48 -0.36 10.71
C ARG A 14 -5.07 -0.90 9.35
N THR A 15 -3.80 -1.26 9.20
CA THR A 15 -3.30 -1.89 7.99
C THR A 15 -3.43 -3.39 8.14
N ARG A 16 -4.26 -4.00 7.30
CA ARG A 16 -4.51 -5.45 7.36
C ARG A 16 -3.35 -6.24 6.84
N ALA A 17 -2.69 -5.75 5.81
CA ALA A 17 -1.58 -6.45 5.21
C ALA A 17 -0.63 -5.47 4.56
N ALA A 18 0.65 -5.79 4.61
CA ALA A 18 1.69 -5.05 3.94
C ALA A 18 2.42 -6.00 3.00
N PHE A 19 2.60 -5.60 1.74
CA PHE A 19 3.19 -6.42 0.71
C PHE A 19 4.45 -5.76 0.16
N HIS A 20 5.56 -6.49 0.24
CA HIS A 20 6.82 -6.06 -0.35
C HIS A 20 6.90 -6.63 -1.76
N VAL A 21 7.05 -5.77 -2.75
CA VAL A 21 7.04 -6.14 -4.16
C VAL A 21 8.24 -5.52 -4.86
N SER A 22 8.58 -6.04 -6.04
CA SER A 22 9.58 -5.41 -6.90
C SER A 22 9.01 -4.14 -7.53
N ASP A 23 9.88 -3.31 -8.11
CA ASP A 23 9.45 -2.12 -8.83
C ASP A 23 8.52 -2.49 -10.00
N THR A 24 8.83 -3.55 -10.71
CA THR A 24 8.00 -4.01 -11.83
C THR A 24 6.61 -4.43 -11.34
N GLU A 25 6.56 -5.18 -10.25
CA GLU A 25 5.29 -5.60 -9.67
C GLU A 25 4.51 -4.40 -9.15
N PHE A 26 5.20 -3.45 -8.54
CA PHE A 26 4.57 -2.23 -8.04
C PHE A 26 3.88 -1.49 -9.18
N ASP A 27 4.60 -1.29 -10.28
CA ASP A 27 4.05 -0.59 -11.44
C ASP A 27 2.81 -1.30 -11.99
N ALA A 28 2.84 -2.62 -12.08
CA ALA A 28 1.72 -3.38 -12.59
C ALA A 28 0.50 -3.27 -11.69
N ILE A 29 0.70 -3.41 -10.38
CA ILE A 29 -0.40 -3.35 -9.42
C ILE A 29 -0.94 -1.93 -9.33
N PHE A 30 -0.05 -0.94 -9.27
CA PHE A 30 -0.45 0.47 -9.22
C PHE A 30 -1.25 0.86 -10.45
N GLY A 31 -0.83 0.36 -11.63
CA GLY A 31 -1.59 0.58 -12.86
C GLY A 31 -3.01 0.05 -12.76
N ARG A 32 -3.19 -1.12 -12.17
CA ARG A 32 -4.53 -1.70 -11.98
C ARG A 32 -5.38 -0.89 -11.00
N ILE A 33 -4.76 -0.38 -9.94
CA ILE A 33 -5.45 0.48 -8.97
C ILE A 33 -5.96 1.73 -9.66
N ARG A 34 -5.14 2.35 -10.50
CA ARG A 34 -5.52 3.55 -11.24
C ARG A 34 -6.59 3.26 -12.27
N GLU A 35 -6.48 2.16 -13.00
CA GLU A 35 -7.49 1.78 -13.99
C GLU A 35 -8.84 1.50 -13.34
N ALA A 36 -8.84 0.91 -12.16
CA ALA A 36 -10.06 0.65 -11.41
C ALA A 36 -10.60 1.89 -10.71
N LYS A 37 -9.86 3.01 -10.78
CA LYS A 37 -10.24 4.28 -10.14
C LYS A 37 -10.41 4.15 -8.64
N LEU A 38 -9.59 3.30 -8.03
CA LEU A 38 -9.60 3.14 -6.58
C LEU A 38 -8.82 4.30 -5.95
N ALA A 39 -9.32 4.77 -4.80
CA ALA A 39 -8.59 5.76 -4.04
C ALA A 39 -7.33 5.13 -3.45
N TYR A 40 -6.27 5.90 -3.40
CA TYR A 40 -5.02 5.48 -2.76
C TYR A 40 -4.35 6.70 -2.14
N GLY A 41 -3.41 6.45 -1.24
CA GLY A 41 -2.74 7.52 -0.57
C GLY A 41 -1.34 7.16 -0.10
N SER A 42 -0.66 8.13 0.47
CA SER A 42 0.74 8.03 0.86
C SER A 42 0.94 7.48 2.27
N ALA A 43 -0.12 7.36 3.05
CA ALA A 43 -0.01 6.93 4.44
C ALA A 43 -1.34 6.37 4.92
N PRO A 44 -1.33 5.58 6.01
CA PRO A 44 -2.58 5.00 6.53
C PRO A 44 -3.59 6.07 6.99
N TRP A 45 -3.10 7.26 7.31
CA TRP A 45 -3.95 8.39 7.70
C TRP A 45 -4.26 9.32 6.53
N SER A 46 -3.79 9.01 5.33
CA SER A 46 -4.02 9.78 4.11
C SER A 46 -4.27 8.81 2.96
N LEU A 47 -5.42 8.16 2.99
CA LEU A 47 -5.74 7.07 2.07
C LEU A 47 -6.25 7.53 0.71
N GLU A 48 -6.45 8.84 0.53
CA GLU A 48 -7.08 9.36 -0.68
C GLU A 48 -6.37 10.57 -1.27
N ASP A 49 -5.12 10.81 -0.84
CA ASP A 49 -4.39 11.98 -1.32
C ASP A 49 -3.84 11.80 -2.75
N GLY A 50 -3.93 10.60 -3.30
CA GLY A 50 -3.47 10.31 -4.65
C GLY A 50 -1.96 10.39 -4.81
N LYS A 51 -1.21 10.23 -3.72
CA LYS A 51 0.25 10.35 -3.73
C LYS A 51 0.90 9.05 -3.32
N LEU A 52 2.11 8.86 -3.82
CA LEU A 52 3.00 7.79 -3.36
C LEU A 52 3.86 8.33 -2.23
N ASN A 53 4.33 7.44 -1.35
CA ASN A 53 5.39 7.81 -0.43
C ASN A 53 6.72 7.29 -0.94
N ASP A 54 7.80 7.83 -0.37
CA ASP A 54 9.17 7.45 -0.72
C ASP A 54 9.95 6.97 0.51
N TRP A 55 9.24 6.41 1.45
CA TRP A 55 9.85 5.98 2.72
C TRP A 55 10.97 4.98 2.46
N ASN A 56 12.07 5.18 3.18
CA ASN A 56 13.28 4.35 3.07
C ASN A 56 13.84 4.29 1.64
N GLY A 57 13.57 5.31 0.83
CA GLY A 57 14.10 5.40 -0.52
C GLY A 57 13.36 4.57 -1.55
N GLY A 58 12.23 3.98 -1.17
CA GLY A 58 11.42 3.18 -2.08
C GLY A 58 10.17 3.90 -2.53
N ARG A 59 9.18 3.12 -2.94
CA ARG A 59 7.85 3.62 -3.27
C ARG A 59 6.83 2.85 -2.46
N GLY A 60 5.79 3.55 -2.00
CA GLY A 60 4.72 2.89 -1.26
C GLY A 60 3.39 3.57 -1.49
N ILE A 61 2.32 2.80 -1.35
CA ILE A 61 0.96 3.33 -1.36
C ILE A 61 0.13 2.57 -0.33
N TYR A 62 -0.91 3.24 0.11
CA TYR A 62 -1.94 2.64 0.96
C TYR A 62 -3.27 2.75 0.23
N PHE A 63 -4.06 1.70 0.31
CA PHE A 63 -5.39 1.70 -0.31
C PHE A 63 -6.29 0.73 0.44
N ARG A 64 -7.58 0.77 0.14
CA ARG A 64 -8.55 -0.13 0.78
C ARG A 64 -8.96 -1.23 -0.18
N ASP A 65 -9.13 -2.44 0.38
CA ASP A 65 -9.74 -3.53 -0.36
C ASP A 65 -11.28 -3.33 -0.38
N PRO A 66 -12.03 -4.19 -1.10
CA PRO A 66 -13.49 -4.06 -1.14
C PRO A 66 -14.18 -4.13 0.21
N ASP A 67 -13.55 -4.79 1.18
CA ASP A 67 -14.09 -4.91 2.53
C ASP A 67 -13.70 -3.73 3.43
N GLY A 68 -12.98 -2.76 2.89
CA GLY A 68 -12.57 -1.58 3.64
C GLY A 68 -11.29 -1.74 4.44
N HIS A 69 -10.60 -2.86 4.30
CA HIS A 69 -9.33 -3.07 4.99
C HIS A 69 -8.22 -2.28 4.32
N VAL A 70 -7.34 -1.71 5.14
CA VAL A 70 -6.21 -0.94 4.63
C VAL A 70 -5.08 -1.88 4.26
N LEU A 71 -4.59 -1.75 3.03
CA LEU A 71 -3.47 -2.52 2.51
C LEU A 71 -2.33 -1.59 2.18
N GLU A 72 -1.11 -2.08 2.35
CA GLU A 72 0.10 -1.34 2.02
C GLU A 72 0.89 -2.11 0.97
N LEU A 73 1.32 -1.40 -0.07
CA LEU A 73 2.19 -1.94 -1.11
C LEU A 73 3.48 -1.12 -1.10
N MET A 74 4.63 -1.80 -1.07
CA MET A 74 5.91 -1.11 -0.96
C MET A 74 7.00 -1.83 -1.74
N THR A 75 7.97 -1.07 -2.24
CA THR A 75 9.13 -1.64 -2.93
C THR A 75 10.32 -1.83 -1.98
N VAL A 76 10.33 -1.13 -0.86
CA VAL A 76 11.34 -1.27 0.19
C VAL A 76 10.59 -1.41 1.51
N PRO A 77 10.96 -2.35 2.37
CA PRO A 77 10.27 -2.51 3.66
C PRO A 77 10.26 -1.20 4.46
N GLN A 78 9.12 -0.89 5.02
CA GLN A 78 8.88 0.37 5.72
C GLN A 78 8.57 0.17 7.19
#